data_c48f05cc1b99b6bdfe4c9c4306b30108
#
_entry.id   c48f05cc1b99b6bdfe4c9c4306b30108
#
_cell.length_a   1.000
_cell.length_b   1.000
_cell.length_c   1.000
_cell.angle_alpha   90.00
_cell.angle_beta   90.00
_cell.angle_gamma   90.00
#
_symmetry.space_group_name_H-M   'P 1'
#
loop_
_entity.id
_entity.type
_entity.pdbx_description
1 polymer ?
#
loop_
_entity_poly.entity_id
_entity_poly.type
_entity_poly.pdbx_seq_one_letter_code
_entity_poly.pdbx_strand_id
1 'polypeptide(L)'
;MPKKPKLLWCGDIVARTGFARVTENILPTLAKKFNIVVLGNNWWGDPTPLQKKYKMYPSSNRFQTAPFGEQRIREIVQIEKPDLVFTINDMWIINEQYKQIKDLHKEKKFKFVGYSPMDSYGWTGCLSDTANEWDAIVSYTQFGAYEFIQGGITKPIAVIPHGVTPGQFYPKDKKECRKELGLKEDIFIVFNGN
;
A
#
# COMPACT_ATOMS: atom_id res chain seq x y z
N MET A 1 30.01 5.31 -0.69
CA MET A 1 28.93 4.36 -0.94
C MET A 1 28.02 4.96 -2.01
N PRO A 2 27.52 4.20 -2.99
CA PRO A 2 26.58 4.73 -3.96
C PRO A 2 25.33 5.25 -3.24
N LYS A 3 24.80 6.37 -3.73
CA LYS A 3 23.59 7.00 -3.18
C LYS A 3 22.42 6.04 -3.35
N LYS A 4 21.68 5.74 -2.26
CA LYS A 4 20.47 4.91 -2.35
C LYS A 4 19.44 5.59 -3.27
N PRO A 5 18.76 4.85 -4.16
CA PRO A 5 17.65 5.40 -4.93
C PRO A 5 16.53 5.89 -4.01
N LYS A 6 15.79 6.90 -4.46
CA LYS A 6 14.70 7.49 -3.70
C LYS A 6 13.39 6.80 -4.05
N LEU A 7 12.69 6.32 -3.03
CA LEU A 7 11.37 5.74 -3.13
C LEU A 7 10.32 6.70 -2.55
N LEU A 8 9.36 7.11 -3.36
CA LEU A 8 8.11 7.71 -2.87
C LEU A 8 7.11 6.59 -2.64
N TRP A 9 6.81 6.34 -1.38
CA TRP A 9 5.76 5.42 -0.94
C TRP A 9 4.45 6.18 -0.74
N CYS A 10 3.38 5.76 -1.43
CA CYS A 10 2.05 6.33 -1.30
C CYS A 10 1.13 5.29 -0.67
N GLY A 11 0.58 5.57 0.49
CA GLY A 11 -0.31 4.65 1.21
C GLY A 11 -0.56 5.05 2.65
N ASP A 12 -1.44 4.32 3.32
CA ASP A 12 -1.68 4.53 4.74
C ASP A 12 -0.43 4.18 5.56
N ILE A 13 -0.14 4.98 6.56
CA ILE A 13 0.96 4.73 7.50
C ILE A 13 0.61 5.18 8.93
N VAL A 14 -0.21 6.22 9.06
CA VAL A 14 -0.65 6.78 10.35
C VAL A 14 -2.07 6.32 10.69
N ALA A 15 -2.92 6.19 9.69
CA ALA A 15 -4.28 5.69 9.84
C ALA A 15 -4.29 4.24 10.35
N ARG A 16 -5.29 3.90 11.18
CA ARG A 16 -5.42 2.53 11.72
C ARG A 16 -6.14 1.61 10.74
N THR A 17 -5.47 1.25 9.67
CA THR A 17 -6.00 0.40 8.59
C THR A 17 -5.12 -0.82 8.34
N GLY A 18 -5.64 -1.81 7.61
CA GLY A 18 -4.86 -2.95 7.15
C GLY A 18 -3.67 -2.53 6.28
N PHE A 19 -3.85 -1.55 5.40
CA PHE A 19 -2.78 -0.99 4.57
C PHE A 19 -1.66 -0.35 5.40
N ALA A 20 -2.01 0.36 6.48
CA ALA A 20 -1.01 0.93 7.38
C ALA A 20 -0.17 -0.15 8.06
N ARG A 21 -0.82 -1.24 8.50
CA ARG A 21 -0.11 -2.38 9.09
C ARG A 21 0.89 -3.00 8.11
N VAL A 22 0.50 -3.16 6.84
CA VAL A 22 1.39 -3.65 5.78
C VAL A 22 2.54 -2.68 5.56
N THR A 23 2.25 -1.38 5.44
CA THR A 23 3.25 -0.32 5.27
C THR A 23 4.28 -0.32 6.40
N GLU A 24 3.83 -0.37 7.66
CA GLU A 24 4.71 -0.38 8.84
C GLU A 24 5.69 -1.57 8.84
N ASN A 25 5.27 -2.72 8.32
CA ASN A 25 6.09 -3.92 8.29
C ASN A 25 7.06 -3.96 7.08
N ILE A 26 6.69 -3.36 5.96
CA ILE A 26 7.50 -3.38 4.73
C ILE A 26 8.58 -2.28 4.74
N LEU A 27 8.24 -1.06 5.14
CA LEU A 27 9.14 0.10 5.04
C LEU A 27 10.49 -0.07 5.74
N PRO A 28 10.61 -0.69 6.93
CA PRO A 28 11.91 -0.90 7.56
C PRO A 28 12.87 -1.74 6.73
N THR A 29 12.34 -2.69 5.97
CA THR A 29 13.14 -3.54 5.07
C THR A 29 13.55 -2.76 3.81
N LEU A 30 12.63 -2.00 3.22
CA LEU A 30 12.91 -1.16 2.06
C LEU A 30 13.90 -0.03 2.38
N ALA A 31 13.87 0.53 3.59
CA ALA A 31 14.79 1.57 4.05
C ALA A 31 16.27 1.12 4.06
N LYS A 32 16.53 -0.18 4.07
CA LYS A 32 17.90 -0.72 3.91
C LYS A 32 18.45 -0.45 2.50
N LYS A 33 17.58 -0.37 1.49
CA LYS A 33 17.96 -0.24 0.07
C LYS A 33 17.59 1.12 -0.54
N PHE A 34 16.57 1.78 -0.01
CA PHE A 34 16.02 3.04 -0.55
C PHE A 34 16.12 4.17 0.46
N ASN A 35 16.19 5.40 -0.06
CA ASN A 35 15.86 6.60 0.69
C ASN A 35 14.36 6.85 0.58
N ILE A 36 13.62 6.66 1.68
CA ILE A 36 12.15 6.63 1.67
C ILE A 36 11.57 8.00 1.97
N VAL A 37 10.65 8.43 1.12
CA VAL A 37 9.72 9.53 1.32
C VAL A 37 8.30 8.95 1.32
N VAL A 38 7.42 9.41 2.19
CA VAL A 38 6.05 8.90 2.30
C VAL A 38 5.04 9.99 1.99
N LEU A 39 4.09 9.70 1.11
CA LEU A 39 2.81 10.39 1.02
C LEU A 39 1.80 9.55 1.82
N GLY A 40 1.48 10.03 3.02
CA GLY A 40 0.60 9.31 3.95
C GLY A 40 -0.87 9.53 3.63
N ASN A 41 -1.54 8.51 3.10
CA ASN A 41 -2.98 8.53 2.89
C ASN A 41 -3.72 8.63 4.24
N ASN A 42 -4.92 9.19 4.23
CA ASN A 42 -5.76 9.36 5.42
C ASN A 42 -5.05 10.07 6.59
N TRP A 43 -4.12 10.97 6.29
CA TRP A 43 -3.38 11.72 7.29
C TRP A 43 -3.37 13.22 6.97
N TRP A 44 -3.67 14.05 7.97
CA TRP A 44 -3.78 15.50 7.85
C TRP A 44 -2.54 16.27 8.34
N GLY A 45 -1.48 15.56 8.70
CA GLY A 45 -0.24 16.18 9.16
C GLY A 45 -0.11 16.26 10.68
N ASP A 46 -0.97 15.58 11.44
CA ASP A 46 -0.85 15.49 12.88
C ASP A 46 0.51 14.88 13.28
N PRO A 47 1.12 15.36 14.39
CA PRO A 47 2.41 14.87 14.84
C PRO A 47 2.41 13.35 15.03
N THR A 48 3.40 12.67 14.48
CA THR A 48 3.59 11.23 14.64
C THR A 48 5.06 10.87 14.84
N PRO A 49 5.38 9.87 15.69
CA PRO A 49 6.76 9.39 15.85
C PRO A 49 7.42 8.92 14.56
N LEU A 50 6.62 8.54 13.55
CA LEU A 50 7.11 8.08 12.25
C LEU A 50 7.86 9.16 11.47
N GLN A 51 7.56 10.44 11.72
CA GLN A 51 8.26 11.59 11.12
C GLN A 51 9.74 11.68 11.55
N LYS A 52 10.13 11.00 12.64
CA LYS A 52 11.54 10.85 13.02
C LYS A 52 12.28 9.81 12.17
N LYS A 53 11.54 8.91 11.52
CA LYS A 53 12.10 7.80 10.71
C LYS A 53 12.06 8.09 9.23
N TYR A 54 11.01 8.77 8.76
CA TYR A 54 10.76 9.01 7.34
C TYR A 54 10.42 10.48 7.10
N LYS A 55 10.83 11.01 5.95
CA LYS A 55 10.27 12.26 5.44
C LYS A 55 8.84 11.98 4.99
N MET A 56 7.87 12.72 5.52
CA MET A 56 6.46 12.43 5.32
C MET A 56 5.69 13.67 4.87
N TYR A 57 4.79 13.46 3.94
CA TYR A 57 3.84 14.44 3.44
C TYR A 57 2.40 13.97 3.73
N PRO A 58 1.54 14.81 4.31
CA PRO A 58 0.13 14.45 4.48
C PRO A 58 -0.61 14.49 3.14
N SER A 59 -1.61 13.60 3.00
CA SER A 59 -2.50 13.58 1.83
C SER A 59 -3.41 14.79 1.78
N SER A 60 -3.84 15.26 2.94
CA SER A 60 -4.80 16.36 3.10
C SER A 60 -4.23 17.47 3.99
N ASN A 61 -4.90 18.60 3.98
CA ASN A 61 -4.68 19.69 4.93
C ASN A 61 -6.04 20.29 5.33
N ARG A 62 -6.04 21.27 6.26
CA ARG A 62 -7.27 21.89 6.75
C ARG A 62 -8.15 22.57 5.68
N PHE A 63 -7.59 22.86 4.52
CA PHE A 63 -8.29 23.54 3.42
C PHE A 63 -8.70 22.62 2.28
N GLN A 64 -8.13 21.40 2.24
CA GLN A 64 -8.29 20.49 1.13
C GLN A 64 -8.36 19.06 1.62
N THR A 65 -9.51 18.45 1.45
CA THR A 65 -9.73 17.04 1.79
C THR A 65 -9.46 16.17 0.56
N ALA A 66 -8.33 15.48 0.56
CA ALA A 66 -7.92 14.52 -0.46
C ALA A 66 -7.31 13.31 0.25
N PRO A 67 -8.15 12.41 0.83
CA PRO A 67 -7.69 11.38 1.76
C PRO A 67 -6.63 10.46 1.17
N PHE A 68 -6.60 10.30 -0.15
CA PHE A 68 -5.65 9.43 -0.82
C PHE A 68 -4.48 10.18 -1.48
N GLY A 69 -4.39 11.50 -1.31
CA GLY A 69 -3.27 12.31 -1.79
C GLY A 69 -3.19 12.49 -3.29
N GLU A 70 -4.26 12.17 -4.04
CA GLU A 70 -4.33 12.30 -5.49
C GLU A 70 -4.08 13.73 -5.96
N GLN A 71 -4.46 14.72 -5.17
CA GLN A 71 -4.25 16.13 -5.51
C GLN A 71 -2.83 16.62 -5.17
N ARG A 72 -2.07 15.88 -4.37
CA ARG A 72 -0.74 16.30 -3.89
C ARG A 72 0.41 15.51 -4.50
N ILE A 73 0.15 14.31 -5.01
CA ILE A 73 1.20 13.42 -5.50
C ILE A 73 2.07 14.09 -6.57
N ARG A 74 1.47 14.90 -7.45
CA ARG A 74 2.20 15.60 -8.52
C ARG A 74 3.24 16.57 -7.96
N GLU A 75 2.84 17.43 -7.04
CA GLU A 75 3.72 18.38 -6.36
C GLU A 75 4.89 17.65 -5.69
N ILE A 76 4.57 16.56 -4.96
CA ILE A 76 5.57 15.79 -4.22
C ILE A 76 6.56 15.09 -5.16
N VAL A 77 6.09 14.52 -6.27
CA VAL A 77 6.96 13.94 -7.31
C VAL A 77 7.91 15.00 -7.89
N GLN A 78 7.43 16.20 -8.14
CA GLN A 78 8.25 17.30 -8.68
C GLN A 78 9.30 17.79 -7.68
N ILE A 79 8.94 17.90 -6.39
CA ILE A 79 9.84 18.33 -5.32
C ILE A 79 10.88 17.23 -5.02
N GLU A 80 10.43 16.01 -4.83
CA GLU A 80 11.26 14.91 -4.33
C GLU A 80 12.08 14.24 -5.43
N LYS A 81 11.61 14.28 -6.68
CA LYS A 81 12.24 13.62 -7.83
C LYS A 81 12.62 12.18 -7.51
N PRO A 82 11.63 11.32 -7.17
CA PRO A 82 11.89 9.94 -6.81
C PRO A 82 12.40 9.14 -8.02
N ASP A 83 13.16 8.07 -7.76
CA ASP A 83 13.53 7.08 -8.78
C ASP A 83 12.39 6.04 -8.95
N LEU A 84 11.61 5.82 -7.89
CA LEU A 84 10.48 4.89 -7.86
C LEU A 84 9.31 5.51 -7.10
N VAL A 85 8.12 5.49 -7.70
CA VAL A 85 6.84 5.72 -7.02
C VAL A 85 6.18 4.37 -6.81
N PHE A 86 5.91 4.03 -5.57
CA PHE A 86 5.26 2.79 -5.18
C PHE A 86 4.00 3.12 -4.38
N THR A 87 2.84 2.68 -4.85
CA THR A 87 1.57 2.96 -4.20
C THR A 87 0.87 1.67 -3.78
N ILE A 88 0.33 1.66 -2.57
CA ILE A 88 -0.45 0.56 -2.01
C ILE A 88 -1.84 1.04 -1.65
N ASN A 89 -2.83 0.57 -2.38
CA ASN A 89 -4.25 0.85 -2.16
C ASN A 89 -5.13 0.03 -3.11
N ASP A 90 -6.44 0.28 -3.08
CA ASP A 90 -7.36 -0.22 -4.09
C ASP A 90 -7.01 0.35 -5.48
N MET A 91 -7.21 -0.46 -6.51
CA MET A 91 -6.78 -0.15 -7.87
C MET A 91 -7.34 1.18 -8.39
N TRP A 92 -8.60 1.52 -8.07
CA TRP A 92 -9.21 2.78 -8.50
C TRP A 92 -8.51 4.00 -7.89
N ILE A 93 -8.07 3.90 -6.63
CA ILE A 93 -7.28 4.96 -5.96
C ILE A 93 -5.92 5.13 -6.62
N ILE A 94 -5.25 4.00 -6.88
CA ILE A 94 -3.94 4.00 -7.54
C ILE A 94 -4.04 4.64 -8.93
N ASN A 95 -5.11 4.33 -9.67
CA ASN A 95 -5.36 4.93 -10.98
C ASN A 95 -5.56 6.44 -10.89
N GLU A 96 -6.32 6.93 -9.92
CA GLU A 96 -6.51 8.37 -9.72
C GLU A 96 -5.19 9.08 -9.37
N GLN A 97 -4.38 8.48 -8.50
CA GLN A 97 -3.04 8.99 -8.20
C GLN A 97 -2.15 9.00 -9.45
N TYR A 98 -2.16 7.92 -10.23
CA TYR A 98 -1.34 7.80 -11.44
C TYR A 98 -1.72 8.82 -12.51
N LYS A 99 -3.02 9.07 -12.73
CA LYS A 99 -3.50 10.08 -13.68
C LYS A 99 -2.88 11.46 -13.46
N GLN A 100 -2.58 11.82 -12.20
CA GLN A 100 -1.97 13.11 -11.86
C GLN A 100 -0.51 13.24 -12.25
N ILE A 101 0.19 12.10 -12.46
CA ILE A 101 1.64 12.06 -12.72
C ILE A 101 2.01 11.30 -14.00
N LYS A 102 1.02 10.89 -14.77
CA LYS A 102 1.17 10.11 -16.00
C LYS A 102 2.11 10.75 -17.03
N ASP A 103 2.01 12.06 -17.24
CA ASP A 103 2.87 12.81 -18.13
C ASP A 103 4.32 12.80 -17.64
N LEU A 104 4.55 13.01 -16.34
CA LEU A 104 5.89 12.95 -15.74
C LEU A 104 6.49 11.55 -15.85
N HIS A 105 5.66 10.50 -15.69
CA HIS A 105 6.10 9.13 -15.87
C HIS A 105 6.49 8.83 -17.33
N LYS A 106 5.70 9.30 -18.31
CA LYS A 106 6.00 9.15 -19.74
C LYS A 106 7.31 9.80 -20.15
N GLU A 107 7.72 10.88 -19.48
CA GLU A 107 9.03 11.48 -19.64
C GLU A 107 10.17 10.63 -19.00
N LYS A 108 9.87 9.43 -18.53
CA LYS A 108 10.82 8.48 -17.89
C LYS A 108 11.57 9.05 -16.68
N LYS A 109 10.92 9.92 -15.92
CA LYS A 109 11.52 10.53 -14.74
C LYS A 109 11.62 9.59 -13.54
N PHE A 110 10.78 8.53 -13.48
CA PHE A 110 10.75 7.53 -12.40
C PHE A 110 10.09 6.24 -12.89
N LYS A 111 10.16 5.18 -12.10
CA LYS A 111 9.36 3.96 -12.27
C LYS A 111 8.09 4.04 -11.43
N PHE A 112 6.99 3.42 -11.89
CA PHE A 112 5.73 3.36 -11.16
C PHE A 112 5.27 1.93 -10.95
N VAL A 113 4.96 1.58 -9.68
CA VAL A 113 4.48 0.26 -9.28
C VAL A 113 3.24 0.41 -8.40
N GLY A 114 2.17 -0.30 -8.75
CA GLY A 114 0.96 -0.39 -7.94
C GLY A 114 0.89 -1.71 -7.20
N TYR A 115 0.55 -1.69 -5.91
CA TYR A 115 0.31 -2.86 -5.07
C TYR A 115 -1.13 -2.85 -4.60
N SER A 116 -1.95 -3.73 -5.18
CA SER A 116 -3.40 -3.68 -5.00
C SER A 116 -4.01 -5.04 -4.61
N PRO A 117 -5.01 -5.05 -3.72
CA PRO A 117 -5.88 -6.20 -3.55
C PRO A 117 -6.76 -6.41 -4.77
N MET A 118 -7.27 -7.62 -4.89
CA MET A 118 -8.38 -7.98 -5.76
C MET A 118 -9.27 -8.94 -4.96
N ASP A 119 -10.51 -8.55 -4.75
CA ASP A 119 -11.47 -9.23 -3.88
C ASP A 119 -12.77 -9.64 -4.60
N SER A 120 -12.84 -9.42 -5.91
CA SER A 120 -14.00 -9.72 -6.73
C SER A 120 -13.63 -10.33 -8.07
N TYR A 121 -14.56 -11.08 -8.66
CA TYR A 121 -14.48 -11.55 -10.04
C TYR A 121 -14.95 -10.48 -11.03
N GLY A 122 -14.56 -10.65 -12.27
CA GLY A 122 -15.07 -9.85 -13.37
C GLY A 122 -14.48 -8.45 -13.45
N TRP A 123 -13.24 -8.31 -13.08
CA TRP A 123 -12.46 -7.12 -13.33
C TRP A 123 -12.54 -6.70 -14.79
N THR A 124 -12.88 -5.45 -15.09
CA THR A 124 -13.10 -4.96 -16.45
C THR A 124 -12.22 -3.79 -16.84
N GLY A 125 -12.07 -3.62 -18.15
CA GLY A 125 -11.07 -2.87 -18.88
C GLY A 125 -10.76 -1.43 -18.50
N CYS A 126 -11.71 -0.63 -17.98
CA CYS A 126 -11.44 0.80 -17.73
C CYS A 126 -10.32 1.07 -16.69
N LEU A 127 -10.15 0.17 -15.73
CA LEU A 127 -9.07 0.23 -14.76
C LEU A 127 -7.78 -0.37 -15.29
N SER A 128 -7.89 -1.39 -16.16
CA SER A 128 -6.76 -2.05 -16.80
C SER A 128 -6.02 -1.14 -17.78
N ASP A 129 -6.74 -0.30 -18.54
CA ASP A 129 -6.13 0.62 -19.49
C ASP A 129 -5.13 1.55 -18.83
N THR A 130 -5.50 2.13 -17.66
CA THR A 130 -4.58 2.96 -16.88
C THR A 130 -3.44 2.16 -16.28
N ALA A 131 -3.73 0.98 -15.72
CA ALA A 131 -2.72 0.13 -15.10
C ALA A 131 -1.72 -0.44 -16.13
N ASN A 132 -2.12 -0.61 -17.38
CA ASN A 132 -1.22 -0.98 -18.47
C ASN A 132 -0.21 0.11 -18.87
N GLU A 133 -0.30 1.29 -18.29
CA GLU A 133 0.73 2.33 -18.44
C GLU A 133 1.81 2.27 -17.34
N TRP A 134 1.60 1.51 -16.25
CA TRP A 134 2.56 1.35 -15.16
C TRP A 134 3.74 0.46 -15.57
N ASP A 135 4.80 0.42 -14.76
CA ASP A 135 5.94 -0.47 -15.02
C ASP A 135 5.67 -1.90 -14.54
N ALA A 136 5.01 -2.05 -13.40
CA ALA A 136 4.65 -3.35 -12.84
C ALA A 136 3.47 -3.24 -11.85
N ILE A 137 2.86 -4.39 -11.57
CA ILE A 137 1.77 -4.53 -10.61
C ILE A 137 2.16 -5.59 -9.58
N VAL A 138 1.81 -5.36 -8.33
CA VAL A 138 1.92 -6.35 -7.27
C VAL A 138 0.50 -6.73 -6.84
N SER A 139 0.21 -8.02 -6.83
CA SER A 139 -1.02 -8.61 -6.31
C SER A 139 -0.76 -9.23 -4.94
N TYR A 140 -1.77 -9.20 -4.06
CA TYR A 140 -1.72 -9.85 -2.75
C TYR A 140 -1.84 -11.37 -2.85
N THR A 141 -2.52 -11.87 -3.89
CA THR A 141 -2.88 -13.27 -4.05
C THR A 141 -2.72 -13.76 -5.49
N GLN A 142 -2.61 -15.07 -5.69
CA GLN A 142 -2.67 -15.69 -7.00
C GLN A 142 -4.02 -15.43 -7.68
N PHE A 143 -5.11 -15.44 -6.92
CA PHE A 143 -6.44 -15.07 -7.40
C PHE A 143 -6.44 -13.67 -8.01
N GLY A 144 -5.93 -12.68 -7.27
CA GLY A 144 -5.86 -11.31 -7.77
C GLY A 144 -4.99 -11.17 -9.02
N ALA A 145 -3.86 -11.87 -9.09
CA ALA A 145 -3.02 -11.87 -10.29
C ALA A 145 -3.76 -12.47 -11.49
N TYR A 146 -4.50 -13.56 -11.29
CA TYR A 146 -5.34 -14.16 -12.32
C TYR A 146 -6.41 -13.17 -12.82
N GLU A 147 -7.15 -12.53 -11.92
CA GLU A 147 -8.19 -11.55 -12.26
C GLU A 147 -7.61 -10.33 -13.00
N PHE A 148 -6.44 -9.86 -12.63
CA PHE A 148 -5.75 -8.78 -13.36
C PHE A 148 -5.44 -9.19 -14.80
N ILE A 149 -4.96 -10.42 -15.03
CA ILE A 149 -4.69 -10.94 -16.38
C ILE A 149 -6.00 -11.07 -17.17
N GLN A 150 -7.05 -11.64 -16.58
CA GLN A 150 -8.36 -11.77 -17.24
C GLN A 150 -8.96 -10.39 -17.57
N GLY A 151 -8.73 -9.40 -16.74
CA GLY A 151 -9.14 -8.02 -16.97
C GLY A 151 -8.31 -7.24 -17.99
N GLY A 152 -7.33 -7.91 -18.65
CA GLY A 152 -6.55 -7.32 -19.74
C GLY A 152 -5.26 -6.63 -19.32
N ILE A 153 -4.74 -6.90 -18.10
CA ILE A 153 -3.42 -6.42 -17.69
C ILE A 153 -2.34 -7.21 -18.45
N THR A 154 -1.45 -6.47 -19.12
CA THR A 154 -0.32 -7.01 -19.91
C THR A 154 1.04 -6.73 -19.28
N LYS A 155 1.07 -6.00 -18.19
CA LYS A 155 2.29 -5.64 -17.46
C LYS A 155 2.78 -6.77 -16.56
N PRO A 156 4.07 -6.77 -16.17
CA PRO A 156 4.58 -7.73 -15.20
C PRO A 156 3.77 -7.68 -13.91
N ILE A 157 3.31 -8.84 -13.44
CA ILE A 157 2.60 -9.00 -12.18
C ILE A 157 3.44 -9.85 -11.23
N ALA A 158 3.75 -9.33 -10.05
CA ALA A 158 4.35 -10.09 -8.97
C ALA A 158 3.27 -10.43 -7.93
N VAL A 159 3.31 -11.65 -7.38
CA VAL A 159 2.45 -12.03 -6.26
C VAL A 159 3.26 -11.95 -4.98
N ILE A 160 2.89 -11.01 -4.10
CA ILE A 160 3.54 -10.81 -2.80
C ILE A 160 2.45 -10.82 -1.73
N PRO A 161 2.20 -11.96 -1.08
CA PRO A 161 1.17 -12.06 -0.06
C PRO A 161 1.57 -11.32 1.21
N HIS A 162 0.57 -10.86 1.95
CA HIS A 162 0.78 -10.35 3.29
C HIS A 162 1.12 -11.49 4.24
N GLY A 163 2.09 -11.24 5.10
CA GLY A 163 2.48 -12.16 6.17
C GLY A 163 1.92 -11.75 7.52
N VAL A 164 2.16 -12.59 8.51
CA VAL A 164 1.93 -12.31 9.93
C VAL A 164 3.24 -11.96 10.62
N THR A 165 3.18 -11.21 11.71
CA THR A 165 4.36 -10.92 12.54
C THR A 165 4.57 -12.08 13.49
N PRO A 166 5.66 -12.88 13.33
CA PRO A 166 6.00 -13.91 14.28
C PRO A 166 6.13 -13.33 15.70
N GLY A 167 5.64 -14.04 16.71
CA GLY A 167 5.64 -13.58 18.09
C GLY A 167 4.41 -12.76 18.50
N GLN A 168 3.69 -12.14 17.56
CA GLN A 168 2.36 -11.58 17.81
C GLN A 168 1.25 -12.61 17.52
N PHE A 169 1.43 -13.40 16.46
CA PHE A 169 0.48 -14.42 16.05
C PHE A 169 1.19 -15.78 16.04
N TYR A 170 0.91 -16.59 17.02
CA TYR A 170 1.43 -17.95 17.17
C TYR A 170 0.39 -18.87 17.78
N PRO A 171 0.41 -20.18 17.45
CA PRO A 171 -0.51 -21.13 18.05
C PRO A 171 -0.34 -21.19 19.58
N LYS A 172 -1.46 -21.12 20.28
CA LYS A 172 -1.54 -21.31 21.73
C LYS A 172 -2.42 -22.52 22.04
N ASP A 173 -2.30 -23.07 23.25
CA ASP A 173 -3.21 -24.13 23.72
C ASP A 173 -4.65 -23.62 23.77
N LYS A 174 -5.55 -24.40 23.18
CA LYS A 174 -6.97 -24.02 23.06
C LYS A 174 -7.65 -23.86 24.41
N LYS A 175 -7.32 -24.74 25.37
CA LYS A 175 -7.97 -24.73 26.71
C LYS A 175 -7.48 -23.55 27.51
N GLU A 176 -6.17 -23.26 27.45
CA GLU A 176 -5.60 -22.08 28.11
C GLU A 176 -6.19 -20.78 27.55
N CYS A 177 -6.26 -20.63 26.24
CA CYS A 177 -6.87 -19.46 25.62
C CYS A 177 -8.35 -19.28 26.01
N ARG A 178 -9.13 -20.37 26.05
CA ARG A 178 -10.53 -20.30 26.48
C ARG A 178 -10.65 -19.87 27.94
N LYS A 179 -9.80 -20.40 28.81
CA LYS A 179 -9.73 -20.02 30.21
C LYS A 179 -9.37 -18.53 30.38
N GLU A 180 -8.33 -18.07 29.67
CA GLU A 180 -7.92 -16.66 29.68
C GLU A 180 -9.04 -15.70 29.24
N LEU A 181 -9.85 -16.12 28.26
CA LEU A 181 -10.95 -15.34 27.70
C LEU A 181 -12.28 -15.54 28.43
N GLY A 182 -12.35 -16.37 29.49
CA GLY A 182 -13.57 -16.69 30.21
C GLY A 182 -14.61 -17.47 29.39
N LEU A 183 -14.15 -18.23 28.38
CA LEU A 183 -15.01 -18.99 27.48
C LEU A 183 -15.13 -20.46 27.94
N LYS A 184 -16.32 -21.05 27.79
CA LYS A 184 -16.56 -22.46 28.06
C LYS A 184 -15.81 -23.36 27.08
N GLU A 185 -15.38 -24.55 27.53
CA GLU A 185 -14.61 -25.49 26.70
C GLU A 185 -15.43 -26.13 25.57
N ASP A 186 -16.71 -26.34 25.81
CA ASP A 186 -17.65 -27.11 24.97
C ASP A 186 -18.47 -26.29 23.96
N ILE A 187 -18.31 -24.97 23.94
CA ILE A 187 -19.02 -24.11 22.99
C ILE A 187 -18.35 -24.04 21.63
N PHE A 188 -19.15 -23.92 20.58
CA PHE A 188 -18.69 -23.53 19.25
C PHE A 188 -18.58 -22.00 19.20
N ILE A 189 -17.45 -21.49 18.72
CA ILE A 189 -17.16 -20.06 18.67
C ILE A 189 -17.10 -19.65 17.21
N VAL A 190 -17.94 -18.67 16.83
CA VAL A 190 -17.84 -17.93 15.58
C VAL A 190 -17.22 -16.59 15.92
N PHE A 191 -16.08 -16.27 15.28
CA PHE A 191 -15.37 -15.03 15.49
C PHE A 191 -15.24 -14.27 14.18
N ASN A 192 -15.56 -12.99 14.21
CA ASN A 192 -15.27 -12.05 13.14
C ASN A 192 -14.31 -10.99 13.68
N GLY A 193 -13.13 -10.89 13.09
CA GLY A 193 -12.04 -10.00 13.51
C GLY A 193 -11.96 -8.68 12.76
N ASN A 194 -13.03 -8.26 12.07
CA ASN A 194 -13.08 -6.99 11.34
C ASN A 194 -13.38 -5.82 12.28
#